data_ba368060288f40f19bc732b9801459e7
#
_entry.id   ba368060288f40f19bc732b9801459e7
#
_cell.length_a   1.000
_cell.length_b   1.000
_cell.length_c   1.000
_cell.angle_alpha   90.00
_cell.angle_beta   90.00
_cell.angle_gamma   90.00
#
_symmetry.space_group_name_H-M   'P 1'
#
loop_
_entity.id
_entity.type
_entity.pdbx_description
1 polymer ?
#
loop_
_entity_poly.entity_id
_entity_poly.type
_entity_poly.pdbx_seq_one_letter_code
_entity_poly.pdbx_strand_id
1 'polypeptide(L)'
;ACTIGGVVANNSSGMSSGTEFNTYNTLESMVFVLPSGTVIDTSAPDADDRLRALEPEIHEGLLRLHKRVVENPESVARIRQQYSMKNTMGYGVNSLLDYSTPVDILQHLLIGSEGTLGFVASATYRTLPILKSVSTGLLVFDNLLDATRSVPELVANHLATVELMDATSIRVAQRTGQAAEALAAIDVRDHAALLVEFQGNSEQELTDLAASAAPMFDALPVVSPVEM
;
A
#
# COMPACT_ATOMS: atom_id res chain seq x y z
N ALA A 1 -5.82 -17.44 -2.05
CA ALA A 1 -6.87 -16.90 -2.93
C ALA A 1 -7.85 -16.10 -2.07
N CYS A 2 -8.28 -14.93 -2.52
CA CYS A 2 -9.23 -14.06 -1.84
C CYS A 2 -10.31 -13.60 -2.84
N THR A 3 -11.45 -13.17 -2.31
CA THR A 3 -12.48 -12.49 -3.12
C THR A 3 -12.14 -11.02 -3.26
N ILE A 4 -12.68 -10.33 -4.28
CA ILE A 4 -12.51 -8.90 -4.44
C ILE A 4 -13.09 -8.14 -3.24
N GLY A 5 -14.27 -8.53 -2.74
CA GLY A 5 -14.82 -7.94 -1.51
C GLY A 5 -13.90 -8.10 -0.30
N GLY A 6 -13.22 -9.25 -0.17
CA GLY A 6 -12.20 -9.47 0.87
C GLY A 6 -10.97 -8.58 0.69
N VAL A 7 -10.52 -8.35 -0.54
CA VAL A 7 -9.42 -7.40 -0.84
C VAL A 7 -9.80 -5.99 -0.38
N VAL A 8 -11.01 -5.54 -0.68
CA VAL A 8 -11.52 -4.22 -0.25
C VAL A 8 -11.62 -4.16 1.27
N ALA A 9 -12.29 -5.12 1.89
CA ALA A 9 -12.51 -5.14 3.33
C ALA A 9 -11.22 -5.18 4.14
N ASN A 10 -10.16 -5.78 3.63
CA ASN A 10 -8.85 -5.83 4.27
C ASN A 10 -7.91 -4.65 3.88
N ASN A 11 -8.28 -3.84 2.89
CA ASN A 11 -7.40 -2.86 2.25
C ASN A 11 -6.11 -3.51 1.71
N SER A 12 -6.23 -4.70 1.15
CA SER A 12 -5.09 -5.44 0.61
C SER A 12 -4.51 -4.71 -0.59
N SER A 13 -3.20 -4.64 -0.67
CA SER A 13 -2.48 -4.08 -1.81
C SER A 13 -1.16 -4.82 -2.04
N GLY A 14 -0.73 -4.89 -3.30
CA GLY A 14 0.52 -5.54 -3.68
C GLY A 14 1.76 -4.80 -3.16
N MET A 15 2.92 -5.44 -3.28
CA MET A 15 4.21 -4.89 -2.85
C MET A 15 4.54 -3.59 -3.60
N SER A 16 4.35 -3.59 -4.91
CA SER A 16 4.64 -2.46 -5.81
C SER A 16 3.56 -1.37 -5.82
N SER A 17 2.51 -1.46 -4.99
CA SER A 17 1.41 -0.49 -5.01
C SER A 17 1.78 0.86 -4.33
N GLY A 18 2.78 0.85 -3.48
CA GLY A 18 3.16 2.03 -2.71
C GLY A 18 1.99 2.66 -1.95
N THR A 19 2.00 3.98 -1.86
CA THR A 19 0.89 4.77 -1.29
C THR A 19 -0.10 5.23 -2.36
N GLU A 20 0.27 5.19 -3.66
CA GLU A 20 -0.50 5.75 -4.76
C GLU A 20 -1.46 4.73 -5.40
N PHE A 21 -0.99 3.48 -5.56
CA PHE A 21 -1.71 2.45 -6.32
C PHE A 21 -2.34 1.37 -5.44
N ASN A 22 -2.59 1.68 -4.18
CA ASN A 22 -3.26 0.80 -3.25
C ASN A 22 -4.78 0.72 -3.51
N THR A 23 -5.46 -0.20 -2.83
CA THR A 23 -6.91 -0.39 -2.93
C THR A 23 -7.69 0.91 -2.66
N TYR A 24 -7.27 1.69 -1.67
CA TYR A 24 -7.92 2.94 -1.31
C TYR A 24 -7.89 3.99 -2.44
N ASN A 25 -6.73 4.17 -3.08
CA ASN A 25 -6.53 5.24 -4.08
C ASN A 25 -6.95 4.83 -5.50
N THR A 26 -7.17 3.54 -5.76
CA THR A 26 -7.58 3.04 -7.07
C THR A 26 -9.07 2.73 -7.17
N LEU A 27 -9.78 2.71 -6.04
CA LEU A 27 -11.24 2.52 -6.04
C LEU A 27 -11.94 3.74 -6.65
N GLU A 28 -12.81 3.51 -7.62
CA GLU A 28 -13.66 4.54 -8.24
C GLU A 28 -15.08 4.53 -7.66
N SER A 29 -15.64 3.33 -7.49
CA SER A 29 -16.99 3.17 -6.92
C SER A 29 -17.17 1.78 -6.34
N MET A 30 -18.19 1.62 -5.52
CA MET A 30 -18.62 0.31 -5.01
C MET A 30 -20.13 0.25 -4.80
N VAL A 31 -20.65 -0.98 -4.77
CA VAL A 31 -21.96 -1.26 -4.19
C VAL A 31 -21.74 -1.93 -2.84
N PHE A 32 -22.32 -1.36 -1.80
CA PHE A 32 -22.25 -1.92 -0.45
C PHE A 32 -23.61 -2.05 0.20
N VAL A 33 -23.71 -2.96 1.16
CA VAL A 33 -24.91 -3.21 1.95
C VAL A 33 -24.60 -2.93 3.41
N LEU A 34 -25.35 -2.02 4.02
CA LEU A 34 -25.25 -1.69 5.43
C LEU A 34 -25.94 -2.74 6.33
N PRO A 35 -25.64 -2.78 7.64
CA PRO A 35 -26.28 -3.71 8.57
C PRO A 35 -27.83 -3.61 8.62
N SER A 36 -28.39 -2.45 8.29
CA SER A 36 -29.82 -2.20 8.12
C SER A 36 -30.45 -2.95 6.92
N GLY A 37 -29.59 -3.43 5.97
CA GLY A 37 -30.02 -3.96 4.68
C GLY A 37 -30.08 -2.91 3.57
N THR A 38 -29.78 -1.65 3.88
CA THR A 38 -29.73 -0.56 2.88
C THR A 38 -28.61 -0.80 1.89
N VAL A 39 -28.94 -0.76 0.61
CA VAL A 39 -27.99 -0.92 -0.51
C VAL A 39 -27.68 0.45 -1.10
N ILE A 40 -26.39 0.78 -1.17
CA ILE A 40 -25.89 2.02 -1.78
C ILE A 40 -24.95 1.66 -2.93
N ASP A 41 -25.22 2.24 -4.10
CA ASP A 41 -24.34 2.24 -5.26
C ASP A 41 -23.68 3.61 -5.37
N THR A 42 -22.39 3.71 -5.10
CA THR A 42 -21.68 4.99 -5.09
C THR A 42 -21.38 5.54 -6.50
N SER A 43 -21.60 4.74 -7.55
CA SER A 43 -21.52 5.21 -8.94
C SER A 43 -22.74 6.05 -9.36
N ALA A 44 -23.84 5.95 -8.62
CA ALA A 44 -25.05 6.68 -8.91
C ALA A 44 -24.88 8.18 -8.54
N PRO A 45 -25.30 9.11 -9.42
CA PRO A 45 -25.13 10.54 -9.18
C PRO A 45 -25.90 11.07 -7.96
N ASP A 46 -26.92 10.33 -7.50
CA ASP A 46 -27.74 10.63 -6.34
C ASP A 46 -27.36 9.80 -5.08
N ALA A 47 -26.20 9.16 -5.08
CA ALA A 47 -25.78 8.24 -4.02
C ALA A 47 -25.77 8.88 -2.62
N ASP A 48 -25.31 10.11 -2.49
CA ASP A 48 -25.30 10.84 -1.20
C ASP A 48 -26.71 11.21 -0.75
N ASP A 49 -27.59 11.65 -1.66
CA ASP A 49 -28.98 11.92 -1.37
C ASP A 49 -29.72 10.65 -0.92
N ARG A 50 -29.42 9.51 -1.54
CA ARG A 50 -29.96 8.22 -1.12
C ARG A 50 -29.47 7.80 0.25
N LEU A 51 -28.18 7.95 0.54
CA LEU A 51 -27.63 7.70 1.87
C LEU A 51 -28.33 8.57 2.91
N ARG A 52 -28.49 9.86 2.64
CA ARG A 52 -29.18 10.80 3.53
C ARG A 52 -30.65 10.41 3.76
N ALA A 53 -31.35 9.99 2.72
CA ALA A 53 -32.77 9.64 2.80
C ALA A 53 -33.03 8.32 3.53
N LEU A 54 -32.16 7.32 3.32
CA LEU A 54 -32.35 5.97 3.85
C LEU A 54 -31.65 5.75 5.20
N GLU A 55 -30.55 6.47 5.45
CA GLU A 55 -29.70 6.32 6.64
C GLU A 55 -29.30 7.73 7.20
N PRO A 56 -30.27 8.55 7.59
CA PRO A 56 -30.01 9.94 7.99
C PRO A 56 -29.04 10.06 9.17
N GLU A 57 -29.10 9.14 10.13
CA GLU A 57 -28.20 9.15 11.30
C GLU A 57 -26.75 8.88 10.92
N ILE A 58 -26.51 7.98 9.98
CA ILE A 58 -25.18 7.69 9.44
C ILE A 58 -24.67 8.91 8.67
N HIS A 59 -25.46 9.44 7.77
CA HIS A 59 -25.12 10.62 6.97
C HIS A 59 -24.75 11.83 7.85
N GLU A 60 -25.59 12.20 8.82
CA GLU A 60 -25.30 13.28 9.76
C GLU A 60 -24.11 12.97 10.67
N GLY A 61 -23.95 11.70 11.09
CA GLY A 61 -22.82 11.23 11.87
C GLY A 61 -21.49 11.45 11.15
N LEU A 62 -21.42 11.13 9.86
CA LEU A 62 -20.24 11.33 9.03
C LEU A 62 -19.91 12.81 8.84
N LEU A 63 -20.92 13.68 8.63
CA LEU A 63 -20.71 15.14 8.59
C LEU A 63 -20.14 15.68 9.91
N ARG A 64 -20.66 15.23 11.05
CA ARG A 64 -20.12 15.62 12.37
C ARG A 64 -18.68 15.12 12.58
N LEU A 65 -18.36 13.88 12.15
CA LEU A 65 -17.01 13.33 12.24
C LEU A 65 -16.03 14.08 11.35
N HIS A 66 -16.40 14.32 10.09
CA HIS A 66 -15.61 15.11 9.15
C HIS A 66 -15.29 16.47 9.74
N LYS A 67 -16.32 17.23 10.16
CA LYS A 67 -16.15 18.55 10.77
C LYS A 67 -15.21 18.52 11.97
N ARG A 68 -15.41 17.58 12.90
CA ARG A 68 -14.58 17.43 14.11
C ARG A 68 -13.11 17.17 13.78
N VAL A 69 -12.84 16.40 12.71
CA VAL A 69 -11.47 16.09 12.30
C VAL A 69 -10.81 17.28 11.61
N VAL A 70 -11.49 17.91 10.63
CA VAL A 70 -10.90 19.02 9.86
C VAL A 70 -10.72 20.29 10.69
N GLU A 71 -11.55 20.52 11.72
CA GLU A 71 -11.42 21.65 12.64
C GLU A 71 -10.36 21.42 13.72
N ASN A 72 -9.76 20.23 13.82
CA ASN A 72 -8.71 19.92 14.80
C ASN A 72 -7.35 19.79 14.11
N PRO A 73 -6.46 20.80 14.21
CA PRO A 73 -5.14 20.76 13.54
C PRO A 73 -4.25 19.59 13.96
N GLU A 74 -4.35 19.13 15.22
CA GLU A 74 -3.57 17.99 15.70
C GLU A 74 -4.03 16.69 15.03
N SER A 75 -5.34 16.47 14.94
CA SER A 75 -5.92 15.33 14.21
C SER A 75 -5.51 15.34 12.75
N VAL A 76 -5.60 16.49 12.08
CA VAL A 76 -5.18 16.67 10.68
C VAL A 76 -3.71 16.31 10.51
N ALA A 77 -2.82 16.87 11.35
CA ALA A 77 -1.39 16.59 11.28
C ALA A 77 -1.08 15.10 11.51
N ARG A 78 -1.73 14.47 12.49
CA ARG A 78 -1.55 13.06 12.82
C ARG A 78 -2.00 12.14 11.69
N ILE A 79 -3.17 12.38 11.11
CA ILE A 79 -3.69 11.58 9.99
C ILE A 79 -2.75 11.74 8.78
N ARG A 80 -2.39 12.96 8.39
CA ARG A 80 -1.45 13.19 7.28
C ARG A 80 -0.11 12.49 7.48
N GLN A 81 0.45 12.52 8.69
CA GLN A 81 1.68 11.83 9.01
C GLN A 81 1.53 10.31 8.87
N GLN A 82 0.45 9.72 9.37
CA GLN A 82 0.22 8.27 9.28
C GLN A 82 0.04 7.77 7.85
N TYR A 83 -0.62 8.56 7.00
CA TYR A 83 -0.92 8.18 5.61
C TYR A 83 0.09 8.73 4.60
N SER A 84 1.18 9.39 5.04
CA SER A 84 2.33 9.68 4.18
C SER A 84 3.18 8.46 3.86
N MET A 85 2.95 7.35 4.54
CA MET A 85 3.55 6.04 4.28
C MET A 85 2.45 5.00 4.07
N LYS A 86 2.78 3.84 3.53
CA LYS A 86 1.82 2.74 3.33
C LYS A 86 1.18 2.37 4.67
N ASN A 87 -0.13 2.56 4.75
CA ASN A 87 -0.94 2.24 5.93
C ASN A 87 -2.21 1.53 5.48
N THR A 88 -2.28 0.23 5.74
CA THR A 88 -3.39 -0.65 5.34
C THR A 88 -4.05 -1.32 6.53
N MET A 89 -3.80 -0.81 7.74
CA MET A 89 -4.34 -1.39 8.97
C MET A 89 -5.48 -0.55 9.54
N GLY A 90 -6.60 -1.21 9.84
CA GLY A 90 -7.78 -0.59 10.43
C GLY A 90 -8.55 0.30 9.45
N TYR A 91 -9.41 1.14 10.00
CA TYR A 91 -10.25 2.03 9.20
C TYR A 91 -9.45 3.11 8.48
N GLY A 92 -9.80 3.38 7.22
CA GLY A 92 -9.24 4.47 6.42
C GLY A 92 -9.70 5.85 6.91
N VAL A 93 -9.24 6.26 8.11
CA VAL A 93 -9.67 7.54 8.72
C VAL A 93 -9.20 8.77 7.95
N ASN A 94 -8.23 8.62 7.04
CA ASN A 94 -7.86 9.66 6.08
C ASN A 94 -9.03 10.07 5.18
N SER A 95 -10.02 9.20 4.96
CA SER A 95 -11.25 9.53 4.23
C SER A 95 -11.97 10.75 4.78
N LEU A 96 -11.83 11.00 6.09
CA LEU A 96 -12.36 12.19 6.75
C LEU A 96 -11.59 13.48 6.41
N LEU A 97 -10.46 13.41 5.72
CA LEU A 97 -9.70 14.55 5.20
C LEU A 97 -9.74 14.61 3.67
N ASP A 98 -9.79 13.46 3.02
CA ASP A 98 -9.67 13.34 1.57
C ASP A 98 -11.00 13.62 0.87
N TYR A 99 -12.12 13.39 1.56
CA TYR A 99 -13.49 13.55 1.06
C TYR A 99 -14.34 14.44 1.97
N SER A 100 -15.36 15.08 1.38
CA SER A 100 -16.27 15.95 2.10
C SER A 100 -17.73 15.48 2.08
N THR A 101 -18.08 14.60 1.13
CA THR A 101 -19.44 14.04 1.05
C THR A 101 -19.54 12.78 1.92
N PRO A 102 -20.62 12.58 2.67
CA PRO A 102 -20.78 11.41 3.52
C PRO A 102 -20.67 10.07 2.80
N VAL A 103 -21.21 9.96 1.59
CA VAL A 103 -21.15 8.71 0.83
C VAL A 103 -19.72 8.36 0.43
N ASP A 104 -18.90 9.34 0.03
CA ASP A 104 -17.50 9.12 -0.34
C ASP A 104 -16.64 8.78 0.89
N ILE A 105 -16.89 9.46 2.00
CA ILE A 105 -16.26 9.14 3.28
C ILE A 105 -16.58 7.69 3.68
N LEU A 106 -17.85 7.29 3.63
CA LEU A 106 -18.29 5.96 4.01
C LEU A 106 -17.71 4.88 3.08
N GLN A 107 -17.72 5.12 1.76
CA GLN A 107 -17.11 4.25 0.78
C GLN A 107 -15.65 3.92 1.15
N HIS A 108 -14.88 4.95 1.50
CA HIS A 108 -13.47 4.78 1.83
C HIS A 108 -13.21 4.29 3.26
N LEU A 109 -14.16 4.48 4.20
CA LEU A 109 -14.13 3.84 5.52
C LEU A 109 -14.43 2.34 5.45
N LEU A 110 -15.20 1.87 4.46
CA LEU A 110 -15.46 0.44 4.22
C LEU A 110 -14.19 -0.30 3.78
N ILE A 111 -13.24 0.40 3.15
CA ILE A 111 -11.92 -0.14 2.82
C ILE A 111 -11.13 -0.33 4.11
N GLY A 112 -10.70 -1.57 4.38
CA GLY A 112 -9.98 -1.91 5.62
C GLY A 112 -10.88 -2.07 6.85
N SER A 113 -12.22 -2.08 6.67
CA SER A 113 -13.17 -2.24 7.79
C SER A 113 -13.33 -3.69 8.26
N GLU A 114 -12.75 -4.66 7.58
CA GLU A 114 -12.86 -6.11 7.87
C GLU A 114 -14.33 -6.58 7.99
N GLY A 115 -15.24 -5.95 7.23
CA GLY A 115 -16.67 -6.26 7.23
C GLY A 115 -17.45 -5.73 8.44
N THR A 116 -16.84 -4.93 9.30
CA THR A 116 -17.49 -4.40 10.51
C THR A 116 -18.46 -3.26 10.25
N LEU A 117 -18.36 -2.58 9.09
CA LEU A 117 -19.21 -1.44 8.71
C LEU A 117 -20.27 -1.81 7.67
N GLY A 118 -20.05 -2.85 6.89
CA GLY A 118 -20.96 -3.26 5.85
C GLY A 118 -20.38 -4.40 4.99
N PHE A 119 -21.20 -4.88 4.05
CA PHE A 119 -20.81 -5.91 3.08
C PHE A 119 -20.55 -5.27 1.72
N VAL A 120 -19.39 -5.52 1.12
CA VAL A 120 -19.02 -5.05 -0.22
C VAL A 120 -19.56 -6.04 -1.24
N ALA A 121 -20.57 -5.64 -2.02
CA ALA A 121 -21.21 -6.45 -3.05
C ALA A 121 -20.46 -6.40 -4.39
N SER A 122 -19.98 -5.21 -4.80
CA SER A 122 -19.12 -5.02 -5.97
C SER A 122 -18.22 -3.81 -5.79
N ALA A 123 -17.13 -3.77 -6.56
CA ALA A 123 -16.19 -2.66 -6.57
C ALA A 123 -15.68 -2.41 -7.99
N THR A 124 -15.56 -1.14 -8.36
CA THR A 124 -14.99 -0.68 -9.63
C THR A 124 -13.66 -0.01 -9.33
N TYR A 125 -12.61 -0.45 -10.02
CA TYR A 125 -11.26 0.05 -9.86
C TYR A 125 -10.74 0.67 -11.14
N ARG A 126 -9.96 1.73 -11.00
CA ARG A 126 -9.10 2.21 -12.09
C ARG A 126 -8.05 1.13 -12.41
N THR A 127 -7.89 0.82 -13.69
CA THR A 127 -6.82 -0.06 -14.15
C THR A 127 -5.50 0.69 -14.25
N LEU A 128 -4.40 -0.01 -13.99
CA LEU A 128 -3.05 0.52 -14.14
C LEU A 128 -2.36 -0.16 -15.32
N PRO A 129 -1.53 0.57 -16.10
CA PRO A 129 -0.69 -0.05 -17.12
C PRO A 129 0.26 -1.07 -16.48
N ILE A 130 0.38 -2.24 -17.10
CA ILE A 130 1.40 -3.23 -16.71
C ILE A 130 2.71 -2.85 -17.38
N LEU A 131 3.74 -2.56 -16.60
CA LEU A 131 5.08 -2.35 -17.08
C LEU A 131 5.67 -3.70 -17.53
N LYS A 132 6.34 -3.72 -18.71
CA LYS A 132 6.70 -4.95 -19.41
C LYS A 132 8.03 -5.53 -18.97
N SER A 133 8.91 -4.68 -18.47
CA SER A 133 10.28 -5.05 -18.08
C SER A 133 10.48 -4.82 -16.59
N VAL A 134 11.17 -5.75 -15.95
CA VAL A 134 11.50 -5.70 -14.52
C VAL A 134 12.97 -6.04 -14.37
N SER A 135 13.68 -5.25 -13.57
CA SER A 135 15.03 -5.56 -13.10
C SER A 135 15.00 -5.74 -11.60
N THR A 136 15.47 -6.87 -11.11
CA THR A 136 15.40 -7.24 -9.69
C THR A 136 16.80 -7.40 -9.14
N GLY A 137 17.10 -6.71 -8.05
CA GLY A 137 18.37 -6.81 -7.34
C GLY A 137 18.20 -7.25 -5.89
N LEU A 138 19.29 -7.76 -5.32
CA LEU A 138 19.35 -8.18 -3.94
C LEU A 138 20.46 -7.41 -3.22
N LEU A 139 20.10 -6.68 -2.18
CA LEU A 139 21.00 -5.93 -1.31
C LEU A 139 21.17 -6.70 0.00
N VAL A 140 22.36 -7.13 0.33
CA VAL A 140 22.63 -7.87 1.57
C VAL A 140 23.39 -6.98 2.54
N PHE A 141 22.94 -6.95 3.80
CA PHE A 141 23.47 -6.12 4.88
C PHE A 141 23.93 -7.00 6.05
N ASP A 142 24.93 -6.55 6.80
CA ASP A 142 25.40 -7.23 8.00
C ASP A 142 24.35 -7.37 9.10
N ASN A 143 23.37 -6.44 9.12
CA ASN A 143 22.34 -6.41 10.14
C ASN A 143 21.06 -5.71 9.66
N LEU A 144 19.99 -5.91 10.42
CA LEU A 144 18.67 -5.35 10.15
C LEU A 144 18.63 -3.81 10.23
N LEU A 145 19.45 -3.22 11.11
CA LEU A 145 19.45 -1.77 11.30
C LEU A 145 19.98 -1.04 10.06
N ASP A 146 21.04 -1.53 9.46
CA ASP A 146 21.62 -0.94 8.26
C ASP A 146 20.67 -1.12 7.05
N ALA A 147 20.04 -2.30 6.92
CA ALA A 147 19.01 -2.52 5.91
C ALA A 147 17.85 -1.52 6.06
N THR A 148 17.30 -1.37 7.26
CA THR A 148 16.15 -0.47 7.49
C THR A 148 16.50 1.01 7.33
N ARG A 149 17.73 1.43 7.66
CA ARG A 149 18.22 2.80 7.45
C ARG A 149 18.37 3.16 5.97
N SER A 150 18.61 2.17 5.12
CA SER A 150 18.74 2.36 3.67
C SER A 150 17.38 2.53 2.95
N VAL A 151 16.27 2.07 3.55
CA VAL A 151 14.95 2.09 2.90
C VAL A 151 14.49 3.48 2.47
N PRO A 152 14.62 4.57 3.26
CA PRO A 152 14.17 5.90 2.82
C PRO A 152 14.87 6.38 1.55
N GLU A 153 16.16 6.10 1.41
CA GLU A 153 16.94 6.49 0.23
C GLU A 153 16.54 5.66 -1.00
N LEU A 154 16.33 4.35 -0.82
CA LEU A 154 15.83 3.47 -1.87
C LEU A 154 14.46 3.90 -2.38
N VAL A 155 13.53 4.23 -1.49
CA VAL A 155 12.20 4.73 -1.85
C VAL A 155 12.28 6.07 -2.58
N ALA A 156 13.18 6.99 -2.17
CA ALA A 156 13.37 8.28 -2.83
C ALA A 156 13.93 8.15 -4.26
N ASN A 157 14.59 7.04 -4.59
CA ASN A 157 15.11 6.73 -5.93
C ASN A 157 14.13 5.93 -6.82
N HIS A 158 12.83 5.98 -6.50
CA HIS A 158 11.75 5.43 -7.33
C HIS A 158 11.81 3.92 -7.60
N LEU A 159 12.40 3.15 -6.68
CA LEU A 159 12.28 1.69 -6.73
C LEU A 159 10.81 1.27 -6.60
N ALA A 160 10.35 0.42 -7.49
CA ALA A 160 8.96 -0.04 -7.51
C ALA A 160 8.65 -0.97 -6.33
N THR A 161 9.66 -1.72 -5.88
CA THR A 161 9.56 -2.67 -4.77
C THR A 161 10.78 -2.54 -3.88
N VAL A 162 10.58 -2.58 -2.56
CA VAL A 162 11.63 -2.74 -1.54
C VAL A 162 11.08 -3.69 -0.48
N GLU A 163 11.54 -4.94 -0.50
CA GLU A 163 11.07 -6.01 0.40
C GLU A 163 12.18 -6.42 1.36
N LEU A 164 11.87 -6.42 2.65
CA LEU A 164 12.82 -6.76 3.70
C LEU A 164 12.75 -8.25 4.05
N MET A 165 13.90 -8.90 4.08
CA MET A 165 14.11 -10.24 4.61
C MET A 165 15.04 -10.17 5.83
N ASP A 166 14.56 -10.62 6.97
CA ASP A 166 15.39 -10.77 8.17
C ASP A 166 16.23 -12.07 8.13
N ALA A 167 17.13 -12.23 9.09
CA ALA A 167 17.99 -13.41 9.19
C ALA A 167 17.18 -14.72 9.27
N THR A 168 15.98 -14.70 9.86
CA THR A 168 15.13 -15.89 9.96
C THR A 168 14.56 -16.26 8.60
N SER A 169 14.07 -15.28 7.85
CA SER A 169 13.57 -15.45 6.49
C SER A 169 14.66 -15.99 5.56
N ILE A 170 15.88 -15.44 5.63
CA ILE A 170 17.03 -15.91 4.85
C ILE A 170 17.34 -17.38 5.17
N ARG A 171 17.44 -17.75 6.47
CA ARG A 171 17.68 -19.13 6.88
C ARG A 171 16.60 -20.11 6.41
N VAL A 172 15.33 -19.67 6.39
CA VAL A 172 14.22 -20.48 5.86
C VAL A 172 14.41 -20.70 4.37
N ALA A 173 14.69 -19.63 3.60
CA ALA A 173 14.94 -19.73 2.17
C ALA A 173 16.11 -20.68 1.85
N GLN A 174 17.22 -20.58 2.58
CA GLN A 174 18.36 -21.49 2.45
C GLN A 174 17.96 -22.97 2.68
N ARG A 175 17.20 -23.24 3.76
CA ARG A 175 16.77 -24.62 4.11
C ARG A 175 15.79 -25.22 3.10
N THR A 176 14.97 -24.39 2.47
CA THR A 176 14.00 -24.86 1.46
C THR A 176 14.59 -24.96 0.05
N GLY A 177 15.85 -24.56 -0.13
CA GLY A 177 16.50 -24.53 -1.44
C GLY A 177 15.94 -23.44 -2.38
N GLN A 178 15.28 -22.44 -1.84
CA GLN A 178 14.69 -21.33 -2.58
C GLN A 178 15.52 -20.03 -2.50
N ALA A 179 16.65 -20.06 -1.80
CA ALA A 179 17.54 -18.90 -1.69
C ALA A 179 18.21 -18.61 -3.04
N ALA A 180 18.27 -17.33 -3.42
CA ALA A 180 19.15 -16.86 -4.49
C ALA A 180 20.60 -17.23 -4.18
N GLU A 181 21.44 -17.41 -5.22
CA GLU A 181 22.83 -17.86 -5.07
C GLU A 181 23.60 -16.96 -4.08
N ALA A 182 23.42 -15.65 -4.17
CA ALA A 182 24.03 -14.67 -3.27
C ALA A 182 23.66 -14.90 -1.79
N LEU A 183 22.44 -15.35 -1.50
CA LEU A 183 22.01 -15.68 -0.13
C LEU A 183 22.42 -17.10 0.28
N ALA A 184 22.50 -18.04 -0.66
CA ALA A 184 22.86 -19.43 -0.37
C ALA A 184 24.29 -19.56 0.17
N ALA A 185 25.20 -18.67 -0.25
CA ALA A 185 26.61 -18.67 0.13
C ALA A 185 26.92 -18.00 1.49
N ILE A 186 25.96 -17.33 2.10
CA ILE A 186 26.17 -16.55 3.33
C ILE A 186 26.03 -17.44 4.57
N ASP A 187 27.00 -17.36 5.50
CA ASP A 187 26.85 -17.85 6.87
C ASP A 187 25.98 -16.85 7.65
N VAL A 188 24.66 -17.08 7.64
CA VAL A 188 23.67 -16.12 8.16
C VAL A 188 23.75 -16.02 9.68
N ARG A 189 24.16 -14.85 10.19
CA ARG A 189 24.14 -14.48 11.61
C ARG A 189 22.99 -13.50 11.88
N ASP A 190 23.26 -12.21 11.81
CA ASP A 190 22.29 -11.12 11.99
C ASP A 190 21.94 -10.43 10.66
N HIS A 191 22.37 -11.00 9.55
CA HIS A 191 22.20 -10.45 8.20
C HIS A 191 20.71 -10.13 7.91
N ALA A 192 20.52 -9.10 7.13
CA ALA A 192 19.24 -8.79 6.51
C ALA A 192 19.44 -8.56 5.01
N ALA A 193 18.40 -8.72 4.22
CA ALA A 193 18.45 -8.43 2.80
C ALA A 193 17.26 -7.60 2.38
N LEU A 194 17.45 -6.76 1.36
CA LEU A 194 16.38 -6.05 0.66
C LEU A 194 16.32 -6.57 -0.78
N LEU A 195 15.16 -7.10 -1.17
CA LEU A 195 14.83 -7.32 -2.57
C LEU A 195 14.33 -6.00 -3.13
N VAL A 196 14.92 -5.54 -4.21
CA VAL A 196 14.59 -4.27 -4.85
C VAL A 196 14.28 -4.47 -6.32
N GLU A 197 13.34 -3.69 -6.85
CA GLU A 197 12.95 -3.78 -8.26
C GLU A 197 12.83 -2.41 -8.89
N PHE A 198 13.33 -2.29 -10.13
CA PHE A 198 12.91 -1.30 -11.09
C PHE A 198 11.89 -1.91 -12.05
N GLN A 199 10.92 -1.14 -12.45
CA GLN A 199 9.94 -1.51 -13.47
C GLN A 199 9.90 -0.44 -14.55
N GLY A 200 9.81 -0.85 -15.81
CA GLY A 200 9.80 0.04 -16.96
C GLY A 200 9.08 -0.54 -18.17
N ASN A 201 8.92 0.25 -19.22
CA ASN A 201 8.29 -0.19 -20.47
C ASN A 201 9.28 -0.84 -21.43
N SER A 202 10.59 -0.70 -21.17
CA SER A 202 11.66 -1.25 -22.03
C SER A 202 12.92 -1.56 -21.22
N GLU A 203 13.78 -2.43 -21.76
CA GLU A 203 15.10 -2.72 -21.21
C GLU A 203 16.02 -1.48 -21.16
N GLN A 204 15.86 -0.55 -22.12
CA GLN A 204 16.64 0.69 -22.10
C GLN A 204 16.24 1.57 -20.91
N GLU A 205 14.93 1.69 -20.62
CA GLU A 205 14.45 2.42 -19.45
C GLU A 205 14.99 1.82 -18.15
N LEU A 206 15.01 0.48 -18.01
CA LEU A 206 15.62 -0.18 -16.85
C LEU A 206 17.12 0.11 -16.72
N THR A 207 17.85 0.06 -17.84
CA THR A 207 19.27 0.39 -17.86
C THR A 207 19.53 1.82 -17.41
N ASP A 208 18.72 2.77 -17.87
CA ASP A 208 18.83 4.18 -17.51
C ASP A 208 18.50 4.41 -16.01
N LEU A 209 17.46 3.73 -15.49
CA LEU A 209 17.10 3.76 -14.06
C LEU A 209 18.21 3.18 -13.19
N ALA A 210 18.75 2.02 -13.55
CA ALA A 210 19.85 1.37 -12.82
C ALA A 210 21.11 2.25 -12.83
N ALA A 211 21.45 2.85 -13.98
CA ALA A 211 22.59 3.75 -14.09
C ALA A 211 22.42 5.02 -13.23
N SER A 212 21.21 5.57 -13.21
CA SER A 212 20.88 6.72 -12.37
C SER A 212 21.00 6.42 -10.87
N ALA A 213 20.63 5.20 -10.46
CA ALA A 213 20.67 4.76 -9.08
C ALA A 213 22.04 4.21 -8.62
N ALA A 214 22.96 3.93 -9.53
CA ALA A 214 24.27 3.36 -9.20
C ALA A 214 25.03 4.12 -8.10
N PRO A 215 25.13 5.46 -8.10
CA PRO A 215 25.81 6.18 -7.01
C PRO A 215 25.16 5.98 -5.65
N MET A 216 23.85 5.80 -5.61
CA MET A 216 23.12 5.49 -4.38
C MET A 216 23.47 4.08 -3.90
N PHE A 217 23.43 3.08 -4.80
CA PHE A 217 23.79 1.71 -4.43
C PHE A 217 25.24 1.59 -3.94
N ASP A 218 26.18 2.31 -4.56
CA ASP A 218 27.59 2.33 -4.16
C ASP A 218 27.82 2.93 -2.76
N ALA A 219 26.92 3.76 -2.29
CA ALA A 219 26.98 4.38 -0.97
C ALA A 219 26.37 3.52 0.15
N LEU A 220 25.61 2.46 -0.20
CA LEU A 220 24.97 1.61 0.79
C LEU A 220 25.98 0.69 1.50
N PRO A 221 25.79 0.41 2.82
CA PRO A 221 26.65 -0.50 3.58
C PRO A 221 26.31 -1.98 3.32
N VAL A 222 26.33 -2.39 2.04
CA VAL A 222 26.07 -3.76 1.62
C VAL A 222 27.30 -4.63 1.74
N VAL A 223 27.12 -5.93 2.01
CA VAL A 223 28.22 -6.90 2.18
C VAL A 223 28.62 -7.58 0.86
N SER A 224 27.88 -7.37 -0.21
CA SER A 224 28.16 -7.90 -1.54
C SER A 224 27.89 -6.84 -2.61
N PRO A 225 28.55 -6.91 -3.78
CA PRO A 225 28.22 -6.05 -4.90
C PRO A 225 26.72 -6.15 -5.24
N VAL A 226 26.13 -5.03 -5.64
CA VAL A 226 24.74 -4.98 -6.10
C VAL A 226 24.68 -5.43 -7.55
N GLU A 227 23.92 -6.48 -7.82
CA GLU A 227 23.61 -6.96 -9.16
C GLU A 227 22.11 -6.74 -9.41
N MET A 228 21.80 -6.03 -10.51
CA MET A 228 20.42 -5.69 -10.91
C MET A 228 20.04 -6.38 -12.21
#